data_8b6080bc73392e44bc42858291de0894
#
_entry.id   8b6080bc73392e44bc42858291de0894
#
_cell.length_a   1.000
_cell.length_b   1.000
_cell.length_c   1.000
_cell.angle_alpha   90.00
_cell.angle_beta   90.00
_cell.angle_gamma   90.00
#
_symmetry.space_group_name_H-M   'P 1'
#
loop_
_entity.id
_entity.type
_entity.pdbx_description
1 polymer ?
#
loop_
_entity_poly.entity_id
_entity_poly.type
_entity_poly.pdbx_seq_one_letter_code
_entity_poly.pdbx_strand_id
1 'polypeptide(L)'
;MTTRRTFLGAASSLAFSNLFSPANAADPNKTGAASMYADIVLHNGLITTLDRANPNATAIAVKDGLFMDVGTDRDVMVLAGPDTKIVDLKGKRVLPGLIDNHTHVVRGGLNFNMELRWDGVRSLADAMDMLKRQVAITPAPQWVRVVGGFSEHQFAEKRLPTIDEINAIAPDTPVFLLHLYDRALLNGAALRAVGYTKDTPNPPGGEITRDANGNPTGLLLAKPNAGILYSTLSKGPKLPFEYQVNSTRHFMRELNRLGITGVIDAGGGFQNYPDDYAVIQKLSDEDQLTVRLAYNLFTQKPKEEKQDFLNWTQSVKYKQGNDYFRHNGAGEMLVFSAADFEDFRQPRPDMPP
;
A
#
# COMPACT_ATOMS: atom_id res chain seq x y z
N MET A 1 -20.01 26.49 32.81
CA MET A 1 -19.64 25.07 32.65
C MET A 1 -19.78 24.70 31.20
N THR A 2 -18.71 24.82 30.42
CA THR A 2 -18.65 24.44 28.99
C THR A 2 -18.50 22.92 28.92
N THR A 3 -19.49 22.27 28.35
CA THR A 3 -19.51 20.80 28.29
C THR A 3 -18.46 20.28 27.30
N ARG A 4 -17.81 19.15 27.62
CA ARG A 4 -16.81 18.44 26.77
C ARG A 4 -17.24 18.22 25.30
N ARG A 5 -18.55 18.26 25.02
CA ARG A 5 -19.11 18.09 23.67
C ARG A 5 -18.89 19.29 22.74
N THR A 6 -18.83 20.50 23.28
CA THR A 6 -18.59 21.73 22.47
C THR A 6 -17.14 21.84 22.03
N PHE A 7 -16.19 21.30 22.81
CA PHE A 7 -14.76 21.34 22.48
C PHE A 7 -14.39 20.36 21.38
N LEU A 8 -15.02 19.17 21.33
CA LEU A 8 -14.81 18.17 20.28
C LEU A 8 -15.40 18.57 18.93
N GLY A 9 -16.51 19.31 18.92
CA GLY A 9 -17.13 19.84 17.69
C GLY A 9 -16.33 20.92 17.02
N ALA A 10 -15.65 21.79 17.81
CA ALA A 10 -14.80 22.85 17.27
C ALA A 10 -13.43 22.35 16.76
N ALA A 11 -12.90 21.29 17.37
CA ALA A 11 -11.62 20.69 16.93
C ALA A 11 -11.75 19.88 15.63
N SER A 12 -12.89 19.22 15.39
CA SER A 12 -13.10 18.45 14.17
C SER A 12 -13.35 19.33 12.94
N SER A 13 -13.99 20.49 13.08
CA SER A 13 -14.18 21.42 11.94
C SER A 13 -12.90 22.14 11.53
N LEU A 14 -11.96 22.38 12.46
CA LEU A 14 -10.67 23.01 12.16
C LEU A 14 -9.65 22.02 11.55
N ALA A 15 -9.74 20.73 11.88
CA ALA A 15 -8.83 19.72 11.34
C ALA A 15 -9.11 19.39 9.87
N PHE A 16 -10.38 19.45 9.44
CA PHE A 16 -10.75 19.13 8.05
C PHE A 16 -10.54 20.28 7.05
N SER A 17 -10.66 21.53 7.48
CA SER A 17 -10.46 22.69 6.59
C SER A 17 -9.00 22.96 6.23
N ASN A 18 -8.03 22.43 7.01
CA ASN A 18 -6.61 22.63 6.75
C ASN A 18 -5.91 21.49 6.00
N LEU A 19 -6.62 20.38 5.71
CA LEU A 19 -6.06 19.27 4.93
C LEU A 19 -6.00 19.54 3.42
N PHE A 20 -6.66 20.60 2.95
CA PHE A 20 -6.75 20.97 1.53
C PHE A 20 -6.55 22.47 1.34
N SER A 21 -5.39 23.02 1.68
CA SER A 21 -5.01 24.35 1.18
C SER A 21 -4.37 24.18 -0.20
N PRO A 22 -4.85 24.86 -1.23
CA PRO A 22 -4.28 24.76 -2.57
C PRO A 22 -2.89 25.42 -2.59
N ALA A 23 -1.87 24.65 -2.89
CA ALA A 23 -0.62 25.18 -3.41
C ALA A 23 -0.75 25.24 -4.92
N ASN A 24 -1.48 26.22 -5.43
CA ASN A 24 -1.50 26.53 -6.86
C ASN A 24 -0.37 27.49 -7.17
N ALA A 25 0.63 27.02 -7.90
CA ALA A 25 1.39 27.87 -8.79
C ALA A 25 0.49 28.15 -10.00
N ALA A 26 -0.23 29.25 -9.97
CA ALA A 26 -1.00 29.71 -11.12
C ALA A 26 -0.05 29.95 -12.30
N ASP A 27 -0.35 29.35 -13.44
CA ASP A 27 0.29 29.69 -14.73
C ASP A 27 0.00 31.17 -15.03
N PRO A 28 1.03 32.03 -15.10
CA PRO A 28 0.84 33.46 -15.29
C PRO A 28 0.30 33.88 -16.68
N ASN A 29 0.06 32.92 -17.58
CA ASN A 29 -0.44 33.16 -18.94
C ASN A 29 -1.93 32.87 -19.16
N LYS A 30 -2.67 32.40 -18.13
CA LYS A 30 -4.15 32.33 -18.22
C LYS A 30 -4.80 33.65 -17.84
N THR A 31 -4.68 34.68 -18.69
CA THR A 31 -5.52 35.89 -18.63
C THR A 31 -6.86 35.66 -19.36
N GLY A 32 -7.60 34.68 -18.94
CA GLY A 32 -9.03 34.56 -19.19
C GLY A 32 -9.77 34.81 -17.88
N ALA A 33 -10.85 35.61 -17.89
CA ALA A 33 -11.71 35.76 -16.72
C ALA A 33 -12.03 34.34 -16.21
N ALA A 34 -11.71 34.06 -14.93
CA ALA A 34 -11.95 32.71 -14.36
C ALA A 34 -13.43 32.40 -14.58
N SER A 35 -13.70 31.32 -15.30
CA SER A 35 -15.07 30.85 -15.55
C SER A 35 -15.80 30.73 -14.22
N MET A 36 -16.94 31.33 -14.08
CA MET A 36 -17.80 31.20 -12.89
C MET A 36 -18.54 29.83 -12.85
N TYR A 37 -18.37 29.01 -13.90
CA TYR A 37 -19.07 27.74 -14.05
C TYR A 37 -18.18 26.57 -13.57
N ALA A 38 -18.85 25.49 -13.18
CA ALA A 38 -18.21 24.22 -12.79
C ALA A 38 -17.50 23.56 -13.97
N ASP A 39 -16.43 22.81 -13.70
CA ASP A 39 -15.76 21.95 -14.69
C ASP A 39 -16.58 20.68 -14.96
N ILE A 40 -17.21 20.18 -13.90
CA ILE A 40 -18.06 18.98 -13.96
C ILE A 40 -19.26 19.14 -13.03
N VAL A 41 -20.44 18.73 -13.51
CA VAL A 41 -21.66 18.57 -12.71
C VAL A 41 -22.11 17.12 -12.79
N LEU A 42 -22.25 16.48 -11.64
CA LEU A 42 -22.91 15.19 -11.47
C LEU A 42 -24.34 15.44 -11.01
N HIS A 43 -25.35 14.84 -11.64
CA HIS A 43 -26.75 15.04 -11.27
C HIS A 43 -27.56 13.74 -11.33
N ASN A 44 -28.81 13.77 -10.86
CA ASN A 44 -29.71 12.62 -10.84
C ASN A 44 -29.09 11.42 -10.09
N GLY A 45 -28.48 11.67 -8.93
CA GLY A 45 -27.82 10.67 -8.10
C GLY A 45 -28.46 10.47 -6.72
N LEU A 46 -28.00 9.43 -6.04
CA LEU A 46 -28.23 9.19 -4.61
C LEU A 46 -26.93 9.46 -3.88
N ILE A 47 -26.69 10.71 -3.50
CA ILE A 47 -25.40 11.13 -2.96
C ILE A 47 -25.46 11.15 -1.44
N THR A 48 -24.58 10.37 -0.80
CA THR A 48 -24.37 10.39 0.65
C THR A 48 -23.18 11.28 0.94
N THR A 49 -23.41 12.43 1.60
CA THR A 49 -22.37 13.44 1.79
C THR A 49 -21.46 13.18 2.98
N LEU A 50 -21.92 12.37 3.95
CA LEU A 50 -21.34 12.22 5.29
C LEU A 50 -21.37 13.51 6.13
N ASP A 51 -21.98 14.58 5.64
CA ASP A 51 -22.25 15.78 6.40
C ASP A 51 -23.58 15.60 7.18
N ARG A 52 -23.52 15.74 8.49
CA ARG A 52 -24.71 15.58 9.36
C ARG A 52 -25.77 16.65 9.14
N ALA A 53 -25.36 17.84 8.70
CA ALA A 53 -26.26 18.94 8.41
C ALA A 53 -26.99 18.75 7.08
N ASN A 54 -26.35 18.11 6.12
CA ASN A 54 -26.89 17.86 4.79
C ASN A 54 -26.51 16.44 4.32
N PRO A 55 -27.10 15.38 4.90
CA PRO A 55 -26.63 14.00 4.73
C PRO A 55 -26.86 13.42 3.34
N ASN A 56 -27.79 13.98 2.57
CA ASN A 56 -28.17 13.49 1.25
C ASN A 56 -28.23 14.64 0.24
N ALA A 57 -27.76 14.37 -0.97
CA ALA A 57 -27.86 15.28 -2.11
C ALA A 57 -28.22 14.48 -3.39
N THR A 58 -28.57 15.18 -4.46
CA THR A 58 -28.81 14.56 -5.77
C THR A 58 -27.82 15.03 -6.83
N ALA A 59 -27.11 16.13 -6.56
CA ALA A 59 -26.13 16.70 -7.47
C ALA A 59 -24.89 17.24 -6.78
N ILE A 60 -23.79 17.34 -7.53
CA ILE A 60 -22.50 17.91 -7.12
C ILE A 60 -21.94 18.73 -8.27
N ALA A 61 -21.47 19.94 -7.98
CA ALA A 61 -20.63 20.73 -8.89
C ALA A 61 -19.19 20.74 -8.39
N VAL A 62 -18.24 20.52 -9.29
CA VAL A 62 -16.80 20.53 -9.02
C VAL A 62 -16.13 21.54 -9.93
N LYS A 63 -15.24 22.34 -9.38
CA LYS A 63 -14.37 23.27 -10.09
C LYS A 63 -12.96 23.20 -9.53
N ASP A 64 -11.97 23.15 -10.41
CA ASP A 64 -10.54 23.07 -10.03
C ASP A 64 -10.26 21.97 -8.99
N GLY A 65 -10.97 20.83 -9.08
CA GLY A 65 -10.85 19.69 -8.17
C GLY A 65 -11.50 19.88 -6.78
N LEU A 66 -12.21 20.99 -6.55
CA LEU A 66 -12.91 21.29 -5.31
C LEU A 66 -14.43 21.27 -5.49
N PHE A 67 -15.16 20.92 -4.43
CA PHE A 67 -16.61 21.05 -4.45
C PHE A 67 -17.00 22.52 -4.50
N MET A 68 -17.72 22.89 -5.55
CA MET A 68 -18.31 24.20 -5.71
C MET A 68 -19.67 24.27 -5.00
N ASP A 69 -20.47 23.22 -5.17
CA ASP A 69 -21.73 23.04 -4.45
C ASP A 69 -22.11 21.55 -4.38
N VAL A 70 -22.88 21.19 -3.35
CA VAL A 70 -23.44 19.84 -3.12
C VAL A 70 -24.88 19.99 -2.64
N GLY A 71 -25.86 19.64 -3.47
CA GLY A 71 -27.26 19.90 -3.15
C GLY A 71 -28.23 19.15 -4.05
N THR A 72 -29.32 19.82 -4.40
CA THR A 72 -30.32 19.27 -5.33
C THR A 72 -29.90 19.51 -6.78
N ASP A 73 -30.44 18.71 -7.71
CA ASP A 73 -30.23 18.91 -9.15
C ASP A 73 -30.59 20.35 -9.55
N ARG A 74 -31.66 20.89 -8.99
CA ARG A 74 -32.14 22.25 -9.30
C ARG A 74 -31.08 23.30 -8.93
N ASP A 75 -30.51 23.18 -7.73
CA ASP A 75 -29.60 24.21 -7.18
C ASP A 75 -28.22 24.12 -7.82
N VAL A 76 -27.76 22.91 -8.13
CA VAL A 76 -26.43 22.63 -8.66
C VAL A 76 -26.34 22.83 -10.18
N MET A 77 -27.39 22.49 -10.95
CA MET A 77 -27.39 22.62 -12.41
C MET A 77 -27.23 24.06 -12.92
N VAL A 78 -27.55 25.06 -12.12
CA VAL A 78 -27.34 26.49 -12.48
C VAL A 78 -25.86 26.87 -12.57
N LEU A 79 -24.98 26.03 -12.00
CA LEU A 79 -23.53 26.22 -12.04
C LEU A 79 -22.90 25.62 -13.30
N ALA A 80 -23.69 24.96 -14.14
CA ALA A 80 -23.22 24.42 -15.41
C ALA A 80 -23.14 25.51 -16.47
N GLY A 81 -21.98 25.65 -17.11
CA GLY A 81 -21.75 26.52 -18.25
C GLY A 81 -21.56 25.76 -19.56
N PRO A 82 -21.25 26.45 -20.67
CA PRO A 82 -21.11 25.83 -21.98
C PRO A 82 -20.07 24.70 -22.04
N ASP A 83 -18.98 24.83 -21.28
CA ASP A 83 -17.86 23.88 -21.28
C ASP A 83 -17.94 22.88 -20.10
N THR A 84 -18.97 22.94 -19.27
CA THR A 84 -19.15 22.05 -18.13
C THR A 84 -19.47 20.64 -18.60
N LYS A 85 -18.69 19.67 -18.11
CA LYS A 85 -19.01 18.24 -18.31
C LYS A 85 -20.19 17.85 -17.42
N ILE A 86 -21.33 17.54 -18.02
CA ILE A 86 -22.52 17.07 -17.29
C ILE A 86 -22.58 15.56 -17.32
N VAL A 87 -22.76 14.93 -16.16
CA VAL A 87 -22.84 13.48 -15.97
C VAL A 87 -24.16 13.13 -15.29
N ASP A 88 -25.03 12.44 -16.01
CA ASP A 88 -26.23 11.83 -15.45
C ASP A 88 -25.88 10.55 -14.70
N LEU A 89 -26.06 10.54 -13.40
CA LEU A 89 -25.78 9.40 -12.53
C LEU A 89 -26.83 8.28 -12.62
N LYS A 90 -27.99 8.55 -13.24
CA LYS A 90 -29.08 7.58 -13.44
C LYS A 90 -29.50 6.89 -12.17
N GLY A 91 -29.64 7.63 -11.09
CA GLY A 91 -30.02 7.12 -9.77
C GLY A 91 -28.92 6.32 -9.05
N LYS A 92 -27.70 6.30 -9.56
CA LYS A 92 -26.59 5.61 -8.89
C LYS A 92 -26.21 6.27 -7.56
N ARG A 93 -25.80 5.43 -6.63
CA ARG A 93 -25.27 5.93 -5.34
C ARG A 93 -23.86 6.46 -5.53
N VAL A 94 -23.60 7.62 -4.92
CA VAL A 94 -22.28 8.25 -4.84
C VAL A 94 -21.88 8.39 -3.38
N LEU A 95 -20.67 8.04 -3.07
CA LEU A 95 -20.05 8.16 -1.75
C LEU A 95 -18.74 8.93 -1.88
N PRO A 96 -18.28 9.61 -0.82
CA PRO A 96 -16.89 10.05 -0.74
C PRO A 96 -15.94 8.87 -0.96
N GLY A 97 -14.84 9.09 -1.66
CA GLY A 97 -13.83 8.06 -1.88
C GLY A 97 -13.26 7.55 -0.56
N LEU A 98 -12.96 6.26 -0.51
CA LEU A 98 -12.35 5.65 0.68
C LEU A 98 -10.90 6.12 0.82
N ILE A 99 -10.48 6.31 2.07
CA ILE A 99 -9.09 6.62 2.43
C ILE A 99 -8.56 5.46 3.28
N ASP A 100 -7.54 4.78 2.77
CA ASP A 100 -6.79 3.82 3.57
C ASP A 100 -5.71 4.58 4.35
N ASN A 101 -5.85 4.61 5.67
CA ASN A 101 -4.99 5.40 6.54
C ASN A 101 -3.76 4.63 7.05
N HIS A 102 -3.58 3.36 6.65
CA HIS A 102 -2.44 2.55 7.03
C HIS A 102 -2.17 1.46 5.99
N THR A 103 -1.33 1.76 5.02
CA THR A 103 -0.91 0.82 3.98
C THR A 103 0.56 1.04 3.60
N HIS A 104 1.16 0.09 2.89
CA HIS A 104 2.52 0.19 2.35
C HIS A 104 2.46 0.29 0.82
N VAL A 105 2.00 1.43 0.33
CA VAL A 105 1.72 1.63 -1.11
C VAL A 105 2.98 1.61 -1.96
N VAL A 106 4.06 2.21 -1.48
CA VAL A 106 5.34 2.21 -2.21
C VAL A 106 5.80 0.77 -2.41
N ARG A 107 5.91 0.00 -1.32
CA ARG A 107 6.30 -1.42 -1.39
C ARG A 107 5.34 -2.24 -2.24
N GLY A 108 4.03 -2.10 -2.00
CA GLY A 108 3.00 -2.81 -2.73
C GLY A 108 3.09 -2.55 -4.23
N GLY A 109 3.22 -1.29 -4.62
CA GLY A 109 3.34 -0.89 -6.02
C GLY A 109 4.56 -1.49 -6.72
N LEU A 110 5.74 -1.41 -6.10
CA LEU A 110 6.98 -1.95 -6.66
C LEU A 110 6.91 -3.45 -6.99
N ASN A 111 6.11 -4.21 -6.23
CA ASN A 111 6.12 -5.65 -6.27
C ASN A 111 4.82 -6.28 -6.81
N PHE A 112 3.75 -5.52 -6.99
CA PHE A 112 2.40 -6.01 -7.29
C PHE A 112 2.34 -7.03 -8.44
N ASN A 113 3.06 -6.76 -9.53
CA ASN A 113 3.07 -7.64 -10.70
C ASN A 113 3.89 -8.93 -10.51
N MET A 114 4.72 -9.01 -9.46
CA MET A 114 5.46 -10.22 -9.13
C MET A 114 4.72 -11.14 -8.18
N GLU A 115 3.61 -10.67 -7.61
CA GLU A 115 2.92 -11.36 -6.53
C GLU A 115 1.74 -12.15 -7.06
N LEU A 116 1.78 -13.46 -6.85
CA LEU A 116 0.63 -14.33 -7.01
C LEU A 116 -0.22 -14.23 -5.74
N ARG A 117 -1.49 -13.87 -5.90
CA ARG A 117 -2.41 -13.67 -4.78
C ARG A 117 -3.44 -14.76 -4.71
N TRP A 118 -3.57 -15.37 -3.52
CA TRP A 118 -4.56 -16.41 -3.24
C TRP A 118 -5.75 -15.90 -2.43
N ASP A 119 -5.92 -14.58 -2.34
CA ASP A 119 -7.05 -13.97 -1.64
C ASP A 119 -8.38 -14.49 -2.21
N GLY A 120 -9.23 -15.06 -1.35
CA GLY A 120 -10.53 -15.58 -1.74
C GLY A 120 -10.53 -16.91 -2.51
N VAL A 121 -9.39 -17.53 -2.75
CA VAL A 121 -9.29 -18.85 -3.37
C VAL A 121 -9.79 -19.92 -2.39
N ARG A 122 -10.74 -20.76 -2.80
CA ARG A 122 -11.48 -21.63 -1.88
C ARG A 122 -10.91 -23.05 -1.72
N SER A 123 -10.02 -23.47 -2.60
CA SER A 123 -9.39 -24.77 -2.49
C SER A 123 -7.89 -24.68 -2.69
N LEU A 124 -7.14 -25.58 -2.05
CA LEU A 124 -5.71 -25.71 -2.27
C LEU A 124 -5.42 -26.19 -3.69
N ALA A 125 -6.29 -27.03 -4.27
CA ALA A 125 -6.17 -27.49 -5.65
C ALA A 125 -6.19 -26.31 -6.63
N ASP A 126 -7.13 -25.35 -6.49
CA ASP A 126 -7.18 -24.14 -7.32
C ASP A 126 -5.95 -23.25 -7.11
N ALA A 127 -5.50 -23.10 -5.85
CA ALA A 127 -4.30 -22.32 -5.53
C ALA A 127 -3.05 -22.91 -6.21
N MET A 128 -2.90 -24.25 -6.18
CA MET A 128 -1.79 -24.94 -6.81
C MET A 128 -1.86 -24.89 -8.35
N ASP A 129 -3.05 -24.90 -8.93
CA ASP A 129 -3.23 -24.69 -10.37
C ASP A 129 -2.89 -23.26 -10.78
N MET A 130 -3.25 -22.24 -9.97
CA MET A 130 -2.79 -20.87 -10.17
C MET A 130 -1.26 -20.77 -10.11
N LEU A 131 -0.62 -21.44 -9.14
CA LEU A 131 0.84 -21.50 -9.03
C LEU A 131 1.46 -22.11 -10.29
N LYS A 132 0.92 -23.23 -10.77
CA LYS A 132 1.39 -23.90 -11.99
C LYS A 132 1.33 -22.98 -13.21
N ARG A 133 0.21 -22.25 -13.38
CA ARG A 133 0.08 -21.28 -14.48
C ARG A 133 1.07 -20.13 -14.34
N GLN A 134 1.29 -19.63 -13.13
CA GLN A 134 2.24 -18.55 -12.88
C GLN A 134 3.68 -19.00 -13.16
N VAL A 135 4.07 -20.19 -12.73
CA VAL A 135 5.40 -20.76 -13.01
C VAL A 135 5.64 -20.83 -14.52
N ALA A 136 4.65 -21.26 -15.31
CA ALA A 136 4.79 -21.39 -16.76
C ALA A 136 5.06 -20.08 -17.50
N ILE A 137 4.69 -18.94 -16.93
CA ILE A 137 4.88 -17.61 -17.54
C ILE A 137 5.93 -16.75 -16.84
N THR A 138 6.55 -17.26 -15.76
CA THR A 138 7.58 -16.51 -15.00
C THR A 138 8.95 -16.77 -15.61
N PRO A 139 9.59 -15.78 -16.26
CA PRO A 139 10.90 -15.97 -16.89
C PRO A 139 12.02 -15.96 -15.84
N ALA A 140 13.07 -16.74 -16.07
CA ALA A 140 14.28 -16.64 -15.27
C ALA A 140 14.90 -15.23 -15.43
N PRO A 141 15.50 -14.66 -14.37
CA PRO A 141 15.70 -15.20 -13.02
C PRO A 141 14.58 -14.90 -12.02
N GLN A 142 13.40 -14.49 -12.49
CA GLN A 142 12.30 -14.09 -11.63
C GLN A 142 11.74 -15.25 -10.78
N TRP A 143 11.24 -14.93 -9.60
CA TRP A 143 10.60 -15.84 -8.68
C TRP A 143 9.09 -15.75 -8.76
N VAL A 144 8.40 -16.83 -8.46
CA VAL A 144 6.99 -16.76 -8.10
C VAL A 144 6.88 -16.46 -6.62
N ARG A 145 6.25 -15.36 -6.28
CA ARG A 145 6.05 -14.90 -4.89
C ARG A 145 4.57 -15.00 -4.58
N VAL A 146 4.20 -15.91 -3.70
CA VAL A 146 2.83 -15.99 -3.18
C VAL A 146 2.78 -15.18 -1.91
N VAL A 147 2.12 -14.05 -1.94
CA VAL A 147 1.97 -13.12 -0.81
C VAL A 147 0.53 -12.62 -0.74
N GLY A 148 0.15 -12.03 0.37
CA GLY A 148 -1.18 -11.47 0.58
C GLY A 148 -1.88 -12.03 1.79
N GLY A 149 -3.14 -11.68 1.95
CA GLY A 149 -3.96 -11.96 3.12
C GLY A 149 -4.66 -13.31 3.09
N PHE A 150 -4.03 -14.36 2.57
CA PHE A 150 -4.61 -15.71 2.59
C PHE A 150 -4.21 -16.52 3.82
N SER A 151 -5.00 -17.52 4.17
CA SER A 151 -4.64 -18.54 5.17
C SER A 151 -5.20 -19.89 4.78
N GLU A 152 -4.66 -20.95 5.39
CA GLU A 152 -5.13 -22.33 5.19
C GLU A 152 -6.62 -22.52 5.53
N HIS A 153 -7.17 -21.67 6.39
CA HIS A 153 -8.58 -21.75 6.80
C HIS A 153 -9.58 -21.44 5.69
N GLN A 154 -9.15 -20.70 4.64
CA GLN A 154 -10.00 -20.43 3.48
C GLN A 154 -10.12 -21.63 2.52
N PHE A 155 -9.12 -22.54 2.53
CA PHE A 155 -9.11 -23.72 1.67
C PHE A 155 -10.03 -24.81 2.21
N ALA A 156 -10.68 -25.54 1.32
CA ALA A 156 -11.50 -26.69 1.67
C ALA A 156 -10.67 -27.76 2.41
N GLU A 157 -9.41 -27.91 2.04
CA GLU A 157 -8.46 -28.88 2.60
C GLU A 157 -7.90 -28.47 3.98
N LYS A 158 -8.14 -27.20 4.42
CA LYS A 158 -7.73 -26.67 5.74
C LYS A 158 -6.22 -26.83 6.03
N ARG A 159 -5.38 -26.76 5.01
CA ARG A 159 -3.93 -26.85 5.15
C ARG A 159 -3.21 -26.00 4.11
N LEU A 160 -1.96 -25.67 4.36
CA LEU A 160 -1.03 -25.14 3.37
C LEU A 160 -0.51 -26.24 2.44
N PRO A 161 0.05 -25.90 1.25
CA PRO A 161 0.75 -26.89 0.44
C PRO A 161 2.00 -27.39 1.18
N THR A 162 2.40 -28.61 0.88
CA THR A 162 3.71 -29.13 1.28
C THR A 162 4.79 -28.60 0.33
N ILE A 163 6.04 -28.63 0.80
CA ILE A 163 7.18 -28.24 -0.05
C ILE A 163 7.33 -29.20 -1.23
N ASP A 164 7.02 -30.47 -1.05
CA ASP A 164 7.05 -31.46 -2.14
C ASP A 164 5.99 -31.19 -3.21
N GLU A 165 4.79 -30.76 -2.82
CA GLU A 165 3.75 -30.33 -3.77
C GLU A 165 4.22 -29.11 -4.58
N ILE A 166 4.89 -28.16 -3.93
CA ILE A 166 5.46 -26.97 -4.63
C ILE A 166 6.61 -27.40 -5.54
N ASN A 167 7.51 -28.29 -5.09
CA ASN A 167 8.62 -28.83 -5.89
C ASN A 167 8.14 -29.55 -7.13
N ALA A 168 7.05 -30.31 -7.02
CA ALA A 168 6.48 -31.04 -8.15
C ALA A 168 5.96 -30.11 -9.27
N ILE A 169 5.50 -28.91 -8.91
CA ILE A 169 5.02 -27.90 -9.86
C ILE A 169 6.17 -27.05 -10.39
N ALA A 170 7.13 -26.69 -9.55
CA ALA A 170 8.18 -25.71 -9.83
C ALA A 170 9.57 -26.28 -9.46
N PRO A 171 10.09 -27.31 -10.17
CA PRO A 171 11.38 -27.90 -9.85
C PRO A 171 12.55 -26.91 -10.02
N ASP A 172 12.46 -26.01 -11.01
CA ASP A 172 13.53 -25.10 -11.41
C ASP A 172 13.23 -23.62 -11.16
N THR A 173 11.96 -23.24 -11.08
CA THR A 173 11.55 -21.86 -10.80
C THR A 173 11.49 -21.64 -9.29
N PRO A 174 12.22 -20.66 -8.73
CA PRO A 174 12.13 -20.34 -7.31
C PRO A 174 10.72 -19.90 -6.92
N VAL A 175 10.17 -20.53 -5.88
CA VAL A 175 8.87 -20.17 -5.28
C VAL A 175 9.08 -19.80 -3.83
N PHE A 176 8.59 -18.60 -3.48
CA PHE A 176 8.53 -18.10 -2.11
C PHE A 176 7.07 -17.87 -1.73
N LEU A 177 6.56 -18.65 -0.79
CA LEU A 177 5.21 -18.54 -0.27
C LEU A 177 5.26 -17.93 1.13
N LEU A 178 4.76 -16.70 1.29
CA LEU A 178 4.66 -16.02 2.57
C LEU A 178 3.28 -16.27 3.17
N HIS A 179 3.25 -16.88 4.35
CA HIS A 179 2.02 -17.07 5.12
C HIS A 179 2.00 -16.09 6.29
N LEU A 180 1.18 -15.04 6.16
CA LEU A 180 1.05 -13.98 7.15
C LEU A 180 2.44 -13.44 7.59
N TYR A 181 2.68 -13.38 8.89
CA TYR A 181 3.97 -12.93 9.46
C TYR A 181 4.68 -14.04 10.25
N ASP A 182 4.19 -15.28 10.18
CA ASP A 182 4.68 -16.38 11.02
C ASP A 182 5.62 -17.35 10.29
N ARG A 183 5.43 -17.55 8.99
CA ARG A 183 6.24 -18.51 8.23
C ARG A 183 6.35 -18.22 6.73
N ALA A 184 7.36 -18.82 6.11
CA ALA A 184 7.44 -18.91 4.66
C ALA A 184 7.85 -20.31 4.21
N LEU A 185 7.35 -20.71 3.04
CA LEU A 185 7.76 -21.96 2.39
C LEU A 185 8.56 -21.62 1.13
N LEU A 186 9.73 -22.24 1.04
CA LEU A 186 10.64 -22.16 -0.10
C LEU A 186 10.74 -23.54 -0.74
N ASN A 187 10.55 -23.60 -2.05
CA ASN A 187 10.87 -24.84 -2.78
C ASN A 187 12.39 -25.02 -2.92
N GLY A 188 12.82 -26.18 -3.44
CA GLY A 188 14.23 -26.48 -3.61
C GLY A 188 14.98 -25.47 -4.50
N ALA A 189 14.32 -24.94 -5.54
CA ALA A 189 14.90 -23.91 -6.39
C ALA A 189 15.12 -22.59 -5.63
N ALA A 190 14.18 -22.18 -4.78
CA ALA A 190 14.33 -20.99 -3.94
C ALA A 190 15.42 -21.19 -2.89
N LEU A 191 15.51 -22.36 -2.25
CA LEU A 191 16.60 -22.66 -1.31
C LEU A 191 17.98 -22.55 -1.95
N ARG A 192 18.15 -23.08 -3.17
CA ARG A 192 19.40 -22.91 -3.95
C ARG A 192 19.68 -21.44 -4.26
N ALA A 193 18.65 -20.69 -4.66
CA ALA A 193 18.80 -19.28 -5.04
C ALA A 193 19.17 -18.37 -3.85
N VAL A 194 18.66 -18.63 -2.65
CA VAL A 194 19.03 -17.86 -1.44
C VAL A 194 20.34 -18.31 -0.81
N GLY A 195 20.86 -19.49 -1.19
CA GLY A 195 22.13 -20.02 -0.70
C GLY A 195 22.08 -20.55 0.74
N TYR A 196 20.90 -20.98 1.23
CA TYR A 196 20.80 -21.58 2.56
C TYR A 196 21.35 -23.00 2.57
N THR A 197 22.24 -23.28 3.50
CA THR A 197 22.92 -24.57 3.68
C THR A 197 22.77 -25.05 5.13
N LYS A 198 23.26 -26.26 5.41
CA LYS A 198 23.33 -26.78 6.78
C LYS A 198 24.15 -25.88 7.72
N ASP A 199 25.10 -25.12 7.18
CA ASP A 199 26.02 -24.27 7.94
C ASP A 199 25.49 -22.82 8.06
N THR A 200 24.37 -22.48 7.40
CA THR A 200 23.75 -21.15 7.53
C THR A 200 23.16 -20.97 8.94
N PRO A 201 23.60 -20.01 9.74
CA PRO A 201 23.06 -19.83 11.10
C PRO A 201 21.60 -19.34 11.05
N ASN A 202 20.84 -19.65 12.07
CA ASN A 202 19.56 -19.00 12.30
C ASN A 202 19.80 -17.52 12.65
N PRO A 203 19.07 -16.58 12.05
CA PRO A 203 19.14 -15.19 12.50
C PRO A 203 18.43 -15.03 13.85
N PRO A 204 18.76 -13.98 14.63
CA PRO A 204 18.03 -13.67 15.85
C PRO A 204 16.52 -13.56 15.62
N GLY A 205 15.74 -14.27 16.44
CA GLY A 205 14.28 -14.27 16.35
C GLY A 205 13.69 -14.96 15.12
N GLY A 206 14.51 -15.74 14.38
CA GLY A 206 14.06 -16.50 13.22
C GLY A 206 14.68 -17.90 13.16
N GLU A 207 14.03 -18.83 12.46
CA GLU A 207 14.51 -20.19 12.29
C GLU A 207 14.46 -20.65 10.83
N ILE A 208 15.57 -21.21 10.36
CA ILE A 208 15.63 -22.04 9.17
C ILE A 208 15.44 -23.49 9.64
N THR A 209 14.28 -24.08 9.38
CA THR A 209 14.04 -25.46 9.83
C THR A 209 14.91 -26.44 9.08
N ARG A 210 15.32 -27.53 9.75
CA ARG A 210 16.24 -28.54 9.21
C ARG A 210 15.71 -29.95 9.39
N ASP A 211 16.09 -30.80 8.45
CA ASP A 211 15.87 -32.25 8.54
C ASP A 211 16.84 -32.93 9.56
N ALA A 212 16.73 -34.25 9.72
CA ALA A 212 17.58 -35.02 10.63
C ALA A 212 19.08 -35.00 10.22
N ASN A 213 19.40 -34.64 8.99
CA ASN A 213 20.76 -34.50 8.47
C ASN A 213 21.30 -33.05 8.55
N GLY A 214 20.50 -32.13 9.09
CA GLY A 214 20.82 -30.72 9.21
C GLY A 214 20.56 -29.87 7.96
N ASN A 215 20.01 -30.43 6.90
CA ASN A 215 19.73 -29.69 5.68
C ASN A 215 18.47 -28.82 5.83
N PRO A 216 18.45 -27.58 5.28
CA PRO A 216 17.24 -26.76 5.27
C PRO A 216 16.08 -27.46 4.57
N THR A 217 14.91 -27.49 5.23
CA THR A 217 13.71 -28.13 4.69
C THR A 217 12.94 -27.23 3.71
N GLY A 218 13.21 -25.91 3.72
CA GLY A 218 12.46 -24.91 2.98
C GLY A 218 11.40 -24.20 3.82
N LEU A 219 11.17 -24.62 5.06
CA LEU A 219 10.30 -23.89 5.98
C LEU A 219 11.13 -22.89 6.80
N LEU A 220 10.72 -21.62 6.76
CA LEU A 220 11.22 -20.55 7.62
C LEU A 220 10.16 -20.17 8.64
N LEU A 221 10.58 -19.94 9.88
CA LEU A 221 9.69 -19.56 10.97
C LEU A 221 10.14 -18.23 11.59
N ALA A 222 9.19 -17.33 11.81
CA ALA A 222 9.36 -16.22 12.73
C ALA A 222 9.29 -16.73 14.18
N LYS A 223 10.30 -16.37 15.02
CA LYS A 223 10.39 -16.81 16.43
C LYS A 223 10.97 -15.71 17.33
N PRO A 224 10.26 -14.66 17.59
CA PRO A 224 9.01 -14.18 17.00
C PRO A 224 9.22 -13.21 15.83
N ASN A 225 10.47 -12.93 15.42
CA ASN A 225 10.81 -11.90 14.48
C ASN A 225 10.59 -12.34 13.02
N ALA A 226 9.70 -11.65 12.31
CA ALA A 226 9.43 -11.89 10.89
C ALA A 226 10.58 -11.42 9.97
N GLY A 227 11.65 -10.84 10.50
CA GLY A 227 12.80 -10.35 9.73
C GLY A 227 13.43 -11.41 8.82
N ILE A 228 13.46 -12.68 9.25
CA ILE A 228 13.94 -13.79 8.42
C ILE A 228 13.12 -13.94 7.13
N LEU A 229 11.81 -13.75 7.19
CA LEU A 229 10.90 -13.90 6.06
C LEU A 229 11.17 -12.82 5.01
N TYR A 230 11.25 -11.58 5.46
CA TYR A 230 11.47 -10.42 4.58
C TYR A 230 12.89 -10.33 4.06
N SER A 231 13.90 -10.60 4.89
CA SER A 231 15.29 -10.63 4.45
C SER A 231 15.55 -11.74 3.44
N THR A 232 14.82 -12.86 3.52
CA THR A 232 14.89 -13.92 2.51
C THR A 232 14.18 -13.50 1.23
N LEU A 233 12.98 -12.93 1.33
CA LEU A 233 12.23 -12.43 0.17
C LEU A 233 13.01 -11.35 -0.60
N SER A 234 13.73 -10.49 0.10
CA SER A 234 14.54 -9.41 -0.50
C SER A 234 15.76 -9.91 -1.31
N LYS A 235 16.18 -11.18 -1.13
CA LYS A 235 17.23 -11.81 -1.96
C LYS A 235 16.74 -12.12 -3.38
N GLY A 236 15.43 -12.17 -3.59
CA GLY A 236 14.87 -12.36 -4.92
C GLY A 236 15.09 -11.14 -5.82
N PRO A 237 15.12 -11.36 -7.14
CA PRO A 237 15.38 -10.29 -8.11
C PRO A 237 14.28 -9.22 -8.06
N LYS A 238 14.69 -7.95 -8.17
CA LYS A 238 13.77 -6.81 -8.33
C LYS A 238 13.31 -6.73 -9.79
N LEU A 239 12.14 -6.14 -10.02
CA LEU A 239 11.74 -5.76 -11.37
C LEU A 239 12.64 -4.61 -11.88
N PRO A 240 12.92 -4.55 -13.19
CA PRO A 240 13.49 -3.35 -13.82
C PRO A 240 12.60 -2.13 -13.56
N PHE A 241 13.18 -0.93 -13.53
CA PHE A 241 12.49 0.31 -13.15
C PHE A 241 11.17 0.54 -13.90
N GLU A 242 11.16 0.42 -15.24
CA GLU A 242 9.92 0.61 -16.02
C GLU A 242 8.85 -0.45 -15.73
N TYR A 243 9.25 -1.67 -15.34
CA TYR A 243 8.32 -2.70 -14.90
C TYR A 243 7.76 -2.39 -13.50
N GLN A 244 8.56 -1.79 -12.61
CA GLN A 244 8.09 -1.29 -11.32
C GLN A 244 7.08 -0.15 -11.49
N VAL A 245 7.32 0.77 -12.44
CA VAL A 245 6.38 1.83 -12.81
C VAL A 245 5.05 1.22 -13.24
N ASN A 246 5.07 0.23 -14.15
CA ASN A 246 3.86 -0.45 -14.60
C ASN A 246 3.17 -1.25 -13.47
N SER A 247 3.95 -1.89 -12.62
CA SER A 247 3.48 -2.60 -11.43
C SER A 247 2.72 -1.65 -10.48
N THR A 248 3.27 -0.46 -10.24
CA THR A 248 2.64 0.57 -9.39
C THR A 248 1.33 1.09 -10.01
N ARG A 249 1.28 1.28 -11.33
CA ARG A 249 0.03 1.63 -12.04
C ARG A 249 -1.06 0.56 -11.85
N HIS A 250 -0.69 -0.72 -11.93
CA HIS A 250 -1.62 -1.83 -11.71
C HIS A 250 -2.11 -1.88 -10.26
N PHE A 251 -1.22 -1.63 -9.29
CA PHE A 251 -1.62 -1.57 -7.89
C PHE A 251 -2.59 -0.42 -7.61
N MET A 252 -2.32 0.77 -8.13
CA MET A 252 -3.26 1.90 -8.01
C MET A 252 -4.62 1.60 -8.67
N ARG A 253 -4.64 0.90 -9.81
CA ARG A 253 -5.89 0.47 -10.44
C ARG A 253 -6.68 -0.48 -9.53
N GLU A 254 -6.01 -1.36 -8.82
CA GLU A 254 -6.66 -2.24 -7.84
C GLU A 254 -7.22 -1.45 -6.65
N LEU A 255 -6.49 -0.47 -6.13
CA LEU A 255 -7.00 0.44 -5.10
C LEU A 255 -8.25 1.19 -5.58
N ASN A 256 -8.22 1.73 -6.81
CA ASN A 256 -9.39 2.39 -7.40
C ASN A 256 -10.58 1.44 -7.58
N ARG A 257 -10.35 0.18 -7.96
CA ARG A 257 -11.40 -0.85 -8.06
C ARG A 257 -12.12 -1.08 -6.73
N LEU A 258 -11.41 -0.93 -5.62
CA LEU A 258 -11.93 -1.02 -4.26
C LEU A 258 -12.56 0.29 -3.76
N GLY A 259 -12.56 1.35 -4.58
CA GLY A 259 -13.10 2.67 -4.21
C GLY A 259 -12.15 3.52 -3.37
N ILE A 260 -10.88 3.12 -3.26
CA ILE A 260 -9.85 3.88 -2.53
C ILE A 260 -9.36 5.01 -3.44
N THR A 261 -9.42 6.24 -2.94
CA THR A 261 -8.99 7.47 -3.63
C THR A 261 -7.86 8.20 -2.92
N GLY A 262 -7.60 7.84 -1.67
CA GLY A 262 -6.50 8.35 -0.88
C GLY A 262 -5.88 7.27 -0.01
N VAL A 263 -4.58 7.38 0.23
CA VAL A 263 -3.82 6.43 1.05
C VAL A 263 -2.80 7.18 1.90
N ILE A 264 -2.54 6.64 3.09
CA ILE A 264 -1.39 7.02 3.89
C ILE A 264 -0.43 5.83 3.89
N ASP A 265 0.75 6.02 3.25
CA ASP A 265 1.83 5.05 3.39
C ASP A 265 2.39 5.13 4.80
N ALA A 266 2.25 4.06 5.55
CA ALA A 266 2.58 4.01 6.97
C ALA A 266 4.09 4.17 7.26
N GLY A 267 4.92 4.07 6.22
CA GLY A 267 6.37 4.21 6.37
C GLY A 267 6.97 3.08 7.16
N GLY A 268 7.06 1.95 6.56
CA GLY A 268 7.64 0.72 7.06
C GLY A 268 7.95 -0.20 5.88
N GLY A 269 8.14 -1.48 6.13
CA GLY A 269 8.23 -2.48 5.06
C GLY A 269 9.57 -2.51 4.33
N PHE A 270 10.62 -1.94 4.91
CA PHE A 270 12.01 -2.04 4.43
C PHE A 270 12.28 -1.39 3.05
N GLN A 271 11.56 -0.33 2.69
CA GLN A 271 11.90 0.52 1.56
C GLN A 271 13.03 1.48 1.93
N ASN A 272 13.93 1.73 0.96
CA ASN A 272 14.96 2.74 1.10
C ASN A 272 14.47 4.08 0.53
N TYR A 273 14.50 5.12 1.36
CA TYR A 273 14.25 6.48 0.90
C TYR A 273 15.60 7.15 0.56
N PRO A 274 15.75 7.82 -0.61
CA PRO A 274 14.69 8.09 -1.60
C PRO A 274 14.56 7.03 -2.72
N ASP A 275 15.44 6.02 -2.79
CA ASP A 275 15.63 5.16 -3.97
C ASP A 275 14.36 4.38 -4.37
N ASP A 276 13.71 3.72 -3.42
CA ASP A 276 12.48 2.96 -3.70
C ASP A 276 11.26 3.86 -3.95
N TYR A 277 11.37 5.17 -3.63
CA TYR A 277 10.34 6.18 -3.90
C TYR A 277 10.43 6.80 -5.30
N ALA A 278 11.52 6.56 -6.04
CA ALA A 278 11.72 7.14 -7.37
C ALA A 278 10.61 6.77 -8.36
N VAL A 279 10.03 5.57 -8.24
CA VAL A 279 8.92 5.11 -9.09
C VAL A 279 7.67 5.95 -8.86
N ILE A 280 7.27 6.12 -7.61
CA ILE A 280 6.07 6.89 -7.27
C ILE A 280 6.26 8.38 -7.54
N GLN A 281 7.49 8.89 -7.35
CA GLN A 281 7.86 10.26 -7.70
C GLN A 281 7.71 10.49 -9.21
N LYS A 282 8.24 9.60 -10.05
CA LYS A 282 8.06 9.67 -11.51
C LYS A 282 6.58 9.72 -11.90
N LEU A 283 5.75 8.86 -11.33
CA LEU A 283 4.31 8.86 -11.60
C LEU A 283 3.63 10.15 -11.14
N SER A 284 4.10 10.75 -10.05
CA SER A 284 3.62 12.06 -9.59
C SER A 284 4.02 13.18 -10.53
N ASP A 285 5.28 13.22 -10.97
CA ASP A 285 5.83 14.26 -11.86
C ASP A 285 5.17 14.22 -13.25
N GLU A 286 4.65 13.06 -13.65
CA GLU A 286 3.95 12.84 -14.92
C GLU A 286 2.42 12.91 -14.81
N ASP A 287 1.88 13.38 -13.67
CA ASP A 287 0.43 13.45 -13.38
C ASP A 287 -0.32 12.12 -13.58
N GLN A 288 0.34 10.99 -13.29
CA GLN A 288 -0.19 9.65 -13.50
C GLN A 288 -0.70 8.96 -12.24
N LEU A 289 -0.62 9.61 -11.08
CA LEU A 289 -1.20 9.07 -9.85
C LEU A 289 -2.73 9.18 -9.90
N THR A 290 -3.40 8.07 -9.63
CA THR A 290 -4.87 7.98 -9.57
C THR A 290 -5.40 7.90 -8.16
N VAL A 291 -4.49 7.84 -7.18
CA VAL A 291 -4.76 7.81 -5.74
C VAL A 291 -3.88 8.88 -5.09
N ARG A 292 -4.44 9.68 -4.19
CA ARG A 292 -3.67 10.66 -3.41
C ARG A 292 -2.85 9.94 -2.36
N LEU A 293 -1.55 10.15 -2.34
CA LEU A 293 -0.62 9.44 -1.46
C LEU A 293 0.09 10.41 -0.52
N ALA A 294 -0.14 10.24 0.78
CA ALA A 294 0.63 10.88 1.83
C ALA A 294 1.60 9.84 2.41
N TYR A 295 2.92 10.08 2.34
CA TYR A 295 3.90 9.11 2.81
C TYR A 295 4.58 9.53 4.11
N ASN A 296 4.87 8.55 4.93
CA ASN A 296 5.66 8.72 6.15
C ASN A 296 7.04 8.12 5.95
N LEU A 297 8.06 8.75 6.54
CA LEU A 297 9.41 8.20 6.60
C LEU A 297 9.63 7.42 7.89
N PHE A 298 10.46 6.41 7.82
CA PHE A 298 10.77 5.53 8.95
C PHE A 298 12.28 5.30 9.03
N THR A 299 12.74 4.77 10.16
CA THR A 299 14.17 4.49 10.34
C THR A 299 14.71 3.52 9.30
N GLN A 300 15.89 3.80 8.77
CA GLN A 300 16.53 3.02 7.70
C GLN A 300 17.61 2.09 8.25
N LYS A 301 18.24 2.47 9.37
CA LYS A 301 19.41 1.78 9.90
C LYS A 301 19.28 1.52 11.39
N PRO A 302 19.48 0.26 11.82
CA PRO A 302 19.53 -0.07 13.24
C PRO A 302 20.64 0.73 13.96
N LYS A 303 20.33 1.28 15.13
CA LYS A 303 21.23 2.08 15.98
C LYS A 303 21.60 3.46 15.44
N GLU A 304 21.09 3.83 14.26
CA GLU A 304 21.27 5.16 13.66
C GLU A 304 19.94 5.92 13.53
N GLU A 305 18.87 5.46 14.18
CA GLU A 305 17.51 5.96 14.04
C GLU A 305 17.41 7.46 14.27
N LYS A 306 18.07 7.95 15.32
CA LYS A 306 18.12 9.39 15.63
C LYS A 306 18.76 10.18 14.51
N GLN A 307 19.83 9.64 13.89
CA GLN A 307 20.54 10.31 12.80
C GLN A 307 19.70 10.31 11.54
N ASP A 308 18.97 9.22 11.24
CA ASP A 308 18.04 9.16 10.11
C ASP A 308 16.99 10.28 10.23
N PHE A 309 16.34 10.42 11.38
CA PHE A 309 15.34 11.47 11.59
C PHE A 309 15.93 12.88 11.54
N LEU A 310 17.14 13.10 12.09
CA LEU A 310 17.81 14.39 11.97
C LEU A 310 18.09 14.76 10.51
N ASN A 311 18.56 13.80 9.71
CA ASN A 311 18.81 14.00 8.28
C ASN A 311 17.52 14.36 7.53
N TRP A 312 16.41 13.67 7.81
CA TRP A 312 15.12 13.96 7.17
C TRP A 312 14.53 15.30 7.58
N THR A 313 14.67 15.71 8.85
CA THR A 313 14.21 17.05 9.25
C THR A 313 14.95 18.18 8.53
N GLN A 314 16.16 17.92 8.04
CA GLN A 314 16.94 18.87 7.25
C GLN A 314 16.63 18.79 5.74
N SER A 315 16.31 17.60 5.21
CA SER A 315 16.16 17.36 3.78
C SER A 315 14.71 17.34 3.29
N VAL A 316 13.75 17.00 4.15
CA VAL A 316 12.34 16.84 3.78
C VAL A 316 11.46 17.70 4.70
N LYS A 317 10.65 18.56 4.10
CA LYS A 317 9.70 19.40 4.85
C LYS A 317 8.36 18.71 5.00
N TYR A 318 7.67 18.97 6.11
CA TYR A 318 6.28 18.57 6.29
C TYR A 318 5.40 19.13 5.15
N LYS A 319 4.57 18.27 4.56
CA LYS A 319 3.75 18.56 3.37
C LYS A 319 4.54 18.89 2.08
N GLN A 320 5.84 18.60 2.03
CA GLN A 320 6.60 18.73 0.78
C GLN A 320 6.02 17.77 -0.27
N GLY A 321 5.82 18.28 -1.48
CA GLY A 321 5.23 17.55 -2.61
C GLY A 321 4.03 18.30 -3.20
N ASN A 322 3.09 17.58 -3.78
CA ASN A 322 1.87 18.10 -4.40
C ASN A 322 0.61 17.43 -3.81
N ASP A 323 -0.56 17.71 -4.39
CA ASP A 323 -1.84 17.18 -3.91
C ASP A 323 -1.97 15.66 -4.06
N TYR A 324 -1.18 15.04 -4.93
CA TYR A 324 -1.21 13.60 -5.18
C TYR A 324 -0.07 12.83 -4.51
N PHE A 325 1.06 13.48 -4.23
CA PHE A 325 2.18 12.84 -3.56
C PHE A 325 2.90 13.81 -2.64
N ARG A 326 2.84 13.56 -1.34
CA ARG A 326 3.44 14.47 -0.36
C ARG A 326 3.93 13.76 0.89
N HIS A 327 4.95 14.34 1.52
CA HIS A 327 5.45 13.91 2.82
C HIS A 327 4.44 14.24 3.93
N ASN A 328 4.17 13.28 4.82
CA ASN A 328 3.20 13.43 5.89
C ASN A 328 3.81 13.41 7.29
N GLY A 329 4.96 12.77 7.49
CA GLY A 329 5.62 12.73 8.79
C GLY A 329 6.44 11.48 9.04
N ALA A 330 6.57 11.10 10.31
CA ALA A 330 7.23 9.87 10.72
C ALA A 330 6.27 8.68 10.64
N GLY A 331 6.79 7.53 10.23
CA GLY A 331 6.03 6.31 10.00
C GLY A 331 5.82 5.46 11.26
N GLU A 332 5.37 4.23 11.04
CA GLU A 332 5.03 3.29 12.11
C GLU A 332 6.26 2.76 12.87
N MET A 333 7.43 2.73 12.23
CA MET A 333 8.66 2.22 12.81
C MET A 333 9.63 3.36 13.09
N LEU A 334 9.64 3.86 14.31
CA LEU A 334 10.54 4.93 14.76
C LEU A 334 11.90 4.40 15.25
N VAL A 335 11.92 3.16 15.75
CA VAL A 335 13.12 2.44 16.17
C VAL A 335 13.02 0.99 15.75
N PHE A 336 14.16 0.35 15.45
CA PHE A 336 14.17 -1.05 15.01
C PHE A 336 13.68 -2.01 16.10
N SER A 337 13.85 -1.69 17.37
CA SER A 337 13.34 -2.50 18.47
C SER A 337 11.81 -2.57 18.55
N ALA A 338 11.11 -1.68 17.85
CA ALA A 338 9.65 -1.67 17.73
C ALA A 338 9.15 -2.22 16.38
N ALA A 339 9.99 -2.91 15.62
CA ALA A 339 9.66 -3.43 14.31
C ALA A 339 8.73 -4.65 14.32
N ASP A 340 8.39 -5.19 15.47
CA ASP A 340 7.42 -6.27 15.62
C ASP A 340 6.39 -5.96 16.72
N PHE A 341 5.33 -6.77 16.76
CA PHE A 341 4.15 -6.57 17.61
C PHE A 341 4.21 -7.39 18.92
N GLU A 342 5.37 -7.92 19.26
CA GLU A 342 5.53 -8.75 20.42
C GLU A 342 5.44 -7.95 21.74
N ASP A 343 5.42 -8.66 22.86
CA ASP A 343 5.26 -8.08 24.19
C ASP A 343 6.44 -7.18 24.57
N PHE A 344 6.28 -5.87 24.43
CA PHE A 344 7.27 -4.86 24.85
C PHE A 344 7.63 -4.88 26.34
N ARG A 345 6.91 -5.64 27.16
CA ARG A 345 7.23 -5.80 28.59
C ARG A 345 8.36 -6.79 28.83
N GLN A 346 8.76 -7.56 27.82
CA GLN A 346 9.86 -8.50 27.89
C GLN A 346 11.10 -7.95 27.17
N PRO A 347 12.31 -8.17 27.73
CA PRO A 347 13.53 -7.84 27.00
C PRO A 347 13.61 -8.58 25.67
N ARG A 348 14.02 -7.87 24.63
CA ARG A 348 14.17 -8.41 23.28
C ARG A 348 15.65 -8.47 22.90
N PRO A 349 16.37 -9.54 23.30
CA PRO A 349 17.82 -9.66 23.04
C PRO A 349 18.15 -9.84 21.56
N ASP A 350 17.18 -10.25 20.75
CA ASP A 350 17.24 -10.40 19.29
C ASP A 350 17.10 -9.07 18.53
N MET A 351 16.67 -8.01 19.21
CA MET A 351 16.51 -6.69 18.62
C MET A 351 17.54 -5.73 19.19
N PRO A 352 18.16 -4.86 18.37
CA PRO A 352 19.02 -3.81 18.90
C PRO A 352 18.20 -2.81 19.72
N PRO A 353 18.79 -2.29 20.81
CA PRO A 353 18.13 -1.29 21.65
C PRO A 353 17.92 0.03 20.92
#